data_bb769429a5bda1017c8de2826522aca5
#
_entry.id   bb769429a5bda1017c8de2826522aca5
#
_cell.length_a   1.000
_cell.length_b   1.000
_cell.length_c   1.000
_cell.angle_alpha   90.00
_cell.angle_beta   90.00
_cell.angle_gamma   90.00
#
_symmetry.space_group_name_H-M   'P 1'
#
loop_
_entity.id
_entity.type
_entity.pdbx_description
1 polymer ?
#
loop_
_entity_poly.entity_id
_entity_poly.type
_entity_poly.pdbx_seq_one_letter_code
_entity_poly.pdbx_strand_id
1 'polypeptide(L)'
;MGCWSERELFGVEQGWHFVGNTQVDFGGERFGDLQLEMPGTHNRQNALAAIAAARHAGVHPSKAIEALAKFAGVRRRMELRGEVAGVRVYDDFAHHPTAFAATVSAMRKAAAAGERVVAVFEPRSNTMKLGAMRSRLAESFVDADRVYAYSGGVDWNVLEALSELGNRATDHKNIEALTQAIASEAKPGDHVVVMSNGGFGGLHEKLLARLRHALA
;
A
#
# COMPACT_ATOMS: atom_id res chain seq x y z
N MET A 1 21.66 0.47 -23.56
CA MET A 1 22.90 0.11 -22.80
C MET A 1 22.75 -1.35 -22.39
N GLY A 2 23.76 -2.18 -22.65
CA GLY A 2 23.77 -3.60 -22.27
C GLY A 2 24.20 -3.79 -20.81
N CYS A 3 23.86 -4.94 -20.21
CA CYS A 3 24.39 -5.38 -18.93
C CYS A 3 25.62 -6.24 -19.20
N TRP A 4 26.75 -5.90 -18.56
CA TRP A 4 28.05 -6.58 -18.72
C TRP A 4 28.19 -7.77 -17.77
N SER A 5 27.32 -7.86 -16.75
CA SER A 5 27.33 -8.92 -15.77
C SER A 5 26.30 -9.99 -16.11
N GLU A 6 26.48 -11.18 -15.60
CA GLU A 6 25.49 -12.23 -15.60
C GLU A 6 24.22 -11.73 -14.86
N ARG A 7 23.04 -12.09 -15.37
CA ARG A 7 21.76 -11.61 -14.86
C ARG A 7 20.90 -12.77 -14.42
N GLU A 8 20.37 -12.66 -13.22
CA GLU A 8 19.26 -13.49 -12.79
C GLU A 8 17.95 -12.67 -12.87
N LEU A 9 16.91 -13.28 -13.42
CA LEU A 9 15.58 -12.67 -13.50
C LEU A 9 14.73 -13.09 -12.30
N PHE A 10 13.73 -12.31 -11.97
CA PHE A 10 12.72 -12.67 -10.98
C PHE A 10 11.32 -12.27 -11.42
N GLY A 11 10.30 -12.97 -10.92
CA GLY A 11 8.90 -12.76 -11.31
C GLY A 11 8.55 -13.32 -12.69
N VAL A 12 9.43 -14.12 -13.29
CA VAL A 12 9.25 -14.80 -14.58
C VAL A 12 9.68 -16.26 -14.48
N GLU A 13 9.08 -17.14 -15.30
CA GLU A 13 9.29 -18.60 -15.24
C GLU A 13 10.76 -19.01 -15.46
N GLN A 14 11.51 -18.26 -16.28
CA GLN A 14 12.93 -18.53 -16.55
C GLN A 14 13.87 -18.01 -15.44
N GLY A 15 13.34 -17.43 -14.38
CA GLY A 15 14.09 -16.86 -13.27
C GLY A 15 13.53 -17.32 -11.93
N TRP A 16 13.78 -16.52 -10.91
CA TRP A 16 13.15 -16.72 -9.60
C TRP A 16 11.65 -16.46 -9.68
N HIS A 17 10.83 -17.44 -9.36
CA HIS A 17 9.39 -17.31 -9.41
C HIS A 17 8.70 -18.13 -8.34
N PHE A 18 7.39 -17.91 -8.17
CA PHE A 18 6.54 -18.73 -7.34
C PHE A 18 5.83 -19.79 -8.19
N VAL A 19 5.94 -21.05 -7.81
CA VAL A 19 5.06 -22.11 -8.27
C VAL A 19 3.84 -22.14 -7.34
N GLY A 20 2.66 -21.92 -7.91
CA GLY A 20 1.46 -21.68 -7.09
C GLY A 20 1.57 -20.39 -6.26
N ASN A 21 1.14 -20.46 -5.01
CA ASN A 21 1.07 -19.26 -4.15
C ASN A 21 2.29 -19.05 -3.26
N THR A 22 3.05 -20.06 -2.92
CA THR A 22 4.08 -19.95 -1.87
C THR A 22 5.43 -20.55 -2.25
N GLN A 23 5.47 -21.54 -3.13
CA GLN A 23 6.68 -22.28 -3.42
C GLN A 23 7.64 -21.48 -4.28
N VAL A 24 8.87 -21.26 -3.79
CA VAL A 24 9.94 -20.57 -4.50
C VAL A 24 10.72 -21.54 -5.36
N ASP A 25 10.84 -21.23 -6.66
CA ASP A 25 11.56 -22.00 -7.66
C ASP A 25 12.58 -21.12 -8.40
N PHE A 26 13.70 -21.73 -8.81
CA PHE A 26 14.68 -21.16 -9.73
C PHE A 26 15.35 -22.26 -10.54
N GLY A 27 15.23 -22.18 -11.86
CA GLY A 27 15.84 -23.17 -12.76
C GLY A 27 15.28 -24.58 -12.62
N GLY A 28 14.03 -24.75 -12.14
CA GLY A 28 13.39 -26.03 -11.88
C GLY A 28 13.76 -26.65 -10.51
N GLU A 29 14.57 -25.98 -9.71
CA GLU A 29 14.86 -26.38 -8.34
C GLU A 29 13.95 -25.65 -7.35
N ARG A 30 13.34 -26.39 -6.43
CA ARG A 30 12.42 -25.90 -5.40
C ARG A 30 13.13 -25.70 -4.07
N PHE A 31 13.07 -24.49 -3.52
CA PHE A 31 13.82 -24.11 -2.32
C PHE A 31 12.98 -24.04 -1.04
N GLY A 32 11.66 -24.08 -1.15
CA GLY A 32 10.73 -24.07 -0.02
C GLY A 32 9.53 -23.16 -0.20
N ASP A 33 8.65 -23.17 0.77
CA ASP A 33 7.44 -22.36 0.81
C ASP A 33 7.68 -21.07 1.58
N LEU A 34 7.46 -19.93 0.93
CA LEU A 34 7.53 -18.62 1.55
C LEU A 34 6.12 -18.09 1.85
N GLN A 35 5.82 -17.95 3.13
CA GLN A 35 4.64 -17.24 3.60
C GLN A 35 5.07 -15.85 4.06
N LEU A 36 4.45 -14.83 3.47
CA LEU A 36 4.71 -13.42 3.81
C LEU A 36 3.48 -12.87 4.53
N GLU A 37 3.70 -12.21 5.67
CA GLU A 37 2.65 -11.45 6.36
C GLU A 37 2.22 -10.20 5.58
N MET A 38 3.13 -9.66 4.75
CA MET A 38 2.87 -8.48 3.93
C MET A 38 2.06 -8.84 2.67
N PRO A 39 0.85 -8.31 2.50
CA PRO A 39 0.03 -8.56 1.32
C PRO A 39 0.58 -7.87 0.07
N GLY A 40 0.18 -8.36 -1.10
CA GLY A 40 0.43 -7.73 -2.39
C GLY A 40 1.51 -8.41 -3.24
N THR A 41 1.25 -8.45 -4.56
CA THR A 41 2.16 -9.08 -5.55
C THR A 41 3.54 -8.43 -5.57
N HIS A 42 3.61 -7.11 -5.35
CA HIS A 42 4.88 -6.39 -5.29
C HIS A 42 5.76 -6.83 -4.11
N ASN A 43 5.18 -7.15 -2.95
CA ASN A 43 5.94 -7.66 -1.81
C ASN A 43 6.46 -9.07 -2.08
N ARG A 44 5.70 -9.90 -2.78
CA ARG A 44 6.15 -11.21 -3.24
C ARG A 44 7.33 -11.09 -4.22
N GLN A 45 7.27 -10.16 -5.17
CA GLN A 45 8.39 -9.88 -6.09
C GLN A 45 9.62 -9.35 -5.36
N ASN A 46 9.45 -8.46 -4.40
CA ASN A 46 10.53 -7.97 -3.55
C ASN A 46 11.21 -9.10 -2.76
N ALA A 47 10.42 -10.06 -2.28
CA ALA A 47 10.95 -11.23 -1.57
C ALA A 47 11.77 -12.14 -2.49
N LEU A 48 11.31 -12.40 -3.73
CA LEU A 48 12.11 -13.14 -4.72
C LEU A 48 13.43 -12.43 -5.04
N ALA A 49 13.38 -11.11 -5.23
CA ALA A 49 14.59 -10.31 -5.46
C ALA A 49 15.56 -10.36 -4.27
N ALA A 50 15.03 -10.34 -3.04
CA ALA A 50 15.84 -10.46 -1.83
C ALA A 50 16.48 -11.85 -1.69
N ILE A 51 15.76 -12.94 -2.02
CA ILE A 51 16.28 -14.31 -2.03
C ILE A 51 17.40 -14.44 -3.08
N ALA A 52 17.19 -13.93 -4.29
CA ALA A 52 18.17 -13.93 -5.36
C ALA A 52 19.45 -13.17 -4.95
N ALA A 53 19.32 -11.98 -4.39
CA ALA A 53 20.44 -11.19 -3.91
C ALA A 53 21.19 -11.88 -2.75
N ALA A 54 20.49 -12.48 -1.81
CA ALA A 54 21.07 -13.24 -0.71
C ALA A 54 21.85 -14.45 -1.21
N ARG A 55 21.32 -15.19 -2.20
CA ARG A 55 22.03 -16.31 -2.85
C ARG A 55 23.32 -15.83 -3.51
N HIS A 56 23.29 -14.72 -4.22
CA HIS A 56 24.49 -14.14 -4.81
C HIS A 56 25.56 -13.78 -3.77
N ALA A 57 25.14 -13.40 -2.56
CA ALA A 57 26.01 -13.18 -1.40
C ALA A 57 26.41 -14.47 -0.65
N GLY A 58 26.08 -15.66 -1.16
CA GLY A 58 26.44 -16.96 -0.58
C GLY A 58 25.47 -17.53 0.45
N VAL A 59 24.28 -16.92 0.62
CA VAL A 59 23.23 -17.45 1.51
C VAL A 59 22.38 -18.46 0.76
N HIS A 60 22.23 -19.67 1.31
CA HIS A 60 21.36 -20.68 0.70
C HIS A 60 19.89 -20.19 0.67
N PRO A 61 19.17 -20.35 -0.47
CA PRO A 61 17.80 -19.83 -0.62
C PRO A 61 16.81 -20.27 0.48
N SER A 62 16.90 -21.50 0.95
CA SER A 62 16.04 -21.99 2.06
C SER A 62 16.26 -21.19 3.35
N LYS A 63 17.48 -20.74 3.62
CA LYS A 63 17.77 -19.88 4.78
C LYS A 63 17.23 -18.46 4.60
N ALA A 64 17.28 -17.93 3.38
CA ALA A 64 16.65 -16.65 3.06
C ALA A 64 15.12 -16.72 3.20
N ILE A 65 14.49 -17.82 2.79
CA ILE A 65 13.05 -18.09 2.97
C ILE A 65 12.69 -18.15 4.46
N GLU A 66 13.44 -18.90 5.27
CA GLU A 66 13.24 -18.99 6.73
C GLU A 66 13.35 -17.59 7.39
N ALA A 67 14.29 -16.77 6.97
CA ALA A 67 14.47 -15.41 7.49
C ALA A 67 13.30 -14.49 7.10
N LEU A 68 12.86 -14.56 5.84
CA LEU A 68 11.74 -13.76 5.34
C LEU A 68 10.41 -14.14 5.98
N ALA A 69 10.19 -15.41 6.33
CA ALA A 69 9.00 -15.86 7.05
C ALA A 69 8.90 -15.24 8.47
N LYS A 70 10.01 -14.80 9.05
CA LYS A 70 10.07 -14.10 10.35
C LYS A 70 10.15 -12.58 10.22
N PHE A 71 10.13 -12.08 9.00
CA PHE A 71 10.27 -10.65 8.72
C PHE A 71 8.97 -9.92 8.97
N ALA A 72 8.91 -9.13 10.03
CA ALA A 72 7.74 -8.38 10.47
C ALA A 72 7.31 -7.22 9.53
N GLY A 73 7.93 -7.12 8.35
CA GLY A 73 7.62 -6.09 7.37
C GLY A 73 8.50 -4.84 7.46
N VAL A 74 8.24 -3.90 6.56
CA VAL A 74 8.91 -2.60 6.52
C VAL A 74 7.95 -1.57 7.11
N ARG A 75 8.45 -0.70 7.98
CA ARG A 75 7.67 0.43 8.51
C ARG A 75 7.05 1.21 7.36
N ARG A 76 5.79 1.63 7.55
CA ARG A 76 5.03 2.38 6.56
C ARG A 76 4.83 1.62 5.23
N ARG A 77 4.67 0.30 5.28
CA ARG A 77 4.28 -0.57 4.16
C ARG A 77 3.10 -1.41 4.60
N MET A 78 1.90 -0.86 4.46
CA MET A 78 0.64 -1.43 4.99
C MET A 78 0.75 -1.72 6.50
N GLU A 79 1.50 -0.88 7.24
CA GLU A 79 1.72 -1.01 8.67
C GLU A 79 0.43 -0.71 9.44
N LEU A 80 -0.10 -1.68 10.17
CA LEU A 80 -1.27 -1.45 11.03
C LEU A 80 -0.88 -0.53 12.20
N ARG A 81 -1.46 0.67 12.24
CA ARG A 81 -1.23 1.67 13.29
C ARG A 81 -2.17 1.49 14.49
N GLY A 82 -3.30 0.85 14.27
CA GLY A 82 -4.26 0.52 15.32
C GLY A 82 -5.63 0.14 14.79
N GLU A 83 -6.45 -0.36 15.71
CA GLU A 83 -7.84 -0.74 15.47
C GLU A 83 -8.73 -0.15 16.56
N VAL A 84 -9.88 0.42 16.17
CA VAL A 84 -10.88 0.97 17.07
C VAL A 84 -12.26 0.57 16.57
N ALA A 85 -13.02 -0.11 17.39
CA ALA A 85 -14.39 -0.57 17.10
C ALA A 85 -14.51 -1.27 15.73
N GLY A 86 -13.53 -2.10 15.36
CA GLY A 86 -13.49 -2.82 14.09
C GLY A 86 -13.04 -1.97 12.89
N VAL A 87 -12.63 -0.72 13.08
CA VAL A 87 -11.99 0.14 12.07
C VAL A 87 -10.48 0.02 12.19
N ARG A 88 -9.81 -0.45 11.14
CA ARG A 88 -8.37 -0.65 11.09
C ARG A 88 -7.70 0.49 10.34
N VAL A 89 -6.68 1.11 10.93
CA VAL A 89 -5.95 2.24 10.34
C VAL A 89 -4.53 1.80 9.99
N TYR A 90 -4.16 1.95 8.71
CA TYR A 90 -2.86 1.55 8.17
C TYR A 90 -2.05 2.77 7.71
N ASP A 91 -0.73 2.68 7.80
CA ASP A 91 0.24 3.64 7.23
C ASP A 91 0.95 3.01 6.03
N ASP A 92 0.92 3.70 4.89
CA ASP A 92 1.64 3.27 3.69
C ASP A 92 2.42 4.42 3.05
N PHE A 93 3.61 4.12 2.53
CA PHE A 93 4.50 5.10 1.92
C PHE A 93 4.16 5.43 0.46
N ALA A 94 3.09 4.87 -0.09
CA ALA A 94 2.62 5.19 -1.44
C ALA A 94 2.43 6.70 -1.58
N HIS A 95 2.92 7.28 -2.69
CA HIS A 95 2.91 8.72 -2.90
C HIS A 95 2.82 9.13 -4.39
N HIS A 96 2.48 8.18 -5.28
CA HIS A 96 2.20 8.43 -6.70
C HIS A 96 1.16 7.41 -7.22
N PRO A 97 0.48 7.68 -8.35
CA PRO A 97 -0.67 6.91 -8.83
C PRO A 97 -0.45 5.40 -8.90
N THR A 98 0.65 4.94 -9.46
CA THR A 98 0.94 3.50 -9.57
C THR A 98 1.08 2.84 -8.20
N ALA A 99 1.69 3.54 -7.22
CA ALA A 99 1.80 3.02 -5.85
C ALA A 99 0.44 3.03 -5.14
N PHE A 100 -0.38 4.08 -5.31
CA PHE A 100 -1.74 4.11 -4.78
C PHE A 100 -2.56 2.92 -5.28
N ALA A 101 -2.57 2.69 -6.60
CA ALA A 101 -3.28 1.57 -7.20
C ALA A 101 -2.82 0.22 -6.63
N ALA A 102 -1.50 0.01 -6.50
CA ALA A 102 -0.95 -1.23 -5.95
C ALA A 102 -1.36 -1.44 -4.48
N THR A 103 -1.30 -0.39 -3.66
CA THR A 103 -1.65 -0.43 -2.24
C THR A 103 -3.16 -0.69 -2.05
N VAL A 104 -4.01 0.05 -2.77
CA VAL A 104 -5.48 -0.10 -2.68
C VAL A 104 -5.90 -1.49 -3.17
N SER A 105 -5.37 -1.97 -4.30
CA SER A 105 -5.65 -3.31 -4.82
C SER A 105 -5.16 -4.42 -3.87
N ALA A 106 -4.01 -4.25 -3.23
CA ALA A 106 -3.52 -5.19 -2.23
C ALA A 106 -4.46 -5.26 -1.01
N MET A 107 -4.93 -4.10 -0.52
CA MET A 107 -5.90 -4.05 0.58
C MET A 107 -7.23 -4.67 0.16
N ARG A 108 -7.74 -4.39 -1.04
CA ARG A 108 -8.99 -5.00 -1.54
C ARG A 108 -8.94 -6.51 -1.55
N LYS A 109 -7.80 -7.09 -1.93
CA LYS A 109 -7.57 -8.55 -1.91
C LYS A 109 -7.46 -9.14 -0.51
N ALA A 110 -7.00 -8.36 0.45
CA ALA A 110 -6.84 -8.78 1.85
C ALA A 110 -8.14 -8.62 2.67
N ALA A 111 -8.98 -7.66 2.30
CA ALA A 111 -10.25 -7.38 2.97
C ALA A 111 -11.27 -8.51 2.70
N ALA A 112 -12.03 -8.86 3.73
CA ALA A 112 -13.10 -9.85 3.62
C ALA A 112 -14.30 -9.31 2.81
N ALA A 113 -15.19 -10.21 2.41
CA ALA A 113 -16.42 -9.83 1.73
C ALA A 113 -17.28 -8.90 2.62
N GLY A 114 -17.66 -7.73 2.09
CA GLY A 114 -18.43 -6.72 2.79
C GLY A 114 -17.60 -5.70 3.59
N GLU A 115 -16.30 -5.92 3.80
CA GLU A 115 -15.39 -4.92 4.37
C GLU A 115 -15.06 -3.84 3.34
N ARG A 116 -14.93 -2.58 3.79
CA ARG A 116 -14.65 -1.45 2.91
C ARG A 116 -13.18 -1.08 2.91
N VAL A 117 -12.66 -0.69 1.74
CA VAL A 117 -11.35 -0.05 1.58
C VAL A 117 -11.53 1.46 1.50
N VAL A 118 -11.01 2.17 2.48
CA VAL A 118 -11.06 3.63 2.58
C VAL A 118 -9.65 4.17 2.33
N ALA A 119 -9.46 4.78 1.17
CA ALA A 119 -8.17 5.36 0.78
C ALA A 119 -8.07 6.81 1.26
N VAL A 120 -6.96 7.16 1.91
CA VAL A 120 -6.66 8.53 2.36
C VAL A 120 -5.28 8.91 1.84
N PHE A 121 -5.14 10.02 1.12
CA PHE A 121 -3.87 10.40 0.54
C PHE A 121 -3.61 11.91 0.53
N GLU A 122 -2.32 12.29 0.44
CA GLU A 122 -1.87 13.65 0.16
C GLU A 122 -0.97 13.68 -1.08
N PRO A 123 -1.18 14.58 -2.06
CA PRO A 123 -0.29 14.78 -3.21
C PRO A 123 0.93 15.59 -2.79
N ARG A 124 1.88 14.97 -2.08
CA ARG A 124 2.99 15.63 -1.41
C ARG A 124 4.29 15.69 -2.21
N SER A 125 4.61 14.66 -3.00
CA SER A 125 5.84 14.66 -3.79
C SER A 125 5.87 15.82 -4.79
N ASN A 126 7.06 16.27 -5.20
CA ASN A 126 7.19 17.40 -6.14
C ASN A 126 6.38 17.18 -7.43
N THR A 127 6.44 15.97 -8.00
CA THR A 127 5.68 15.60 -9.19
C THR A 127 4.16 15.68 -8.96
N MET A 128 3.70 15.24 -7.78
CA MET A 128 2.29 15.30 -7.41
C MET A 128 1.83 16.73 -7.16
N LYS A 129 2.65 17.55 -6.47
CA LYS A 129 2.35 18.97 -6.23
C LYS A 129 2.19 19.78 -7.52
N LEU A 130 2.99 19.46 -8.52
CA LEU A 130 2.90 20.09 -9.86
C LEU A 130 1.69 19.62 -10.68
N GLY A 131 0.92 18.64 -10.18
CA GLY A 131 -0.24 18.10 -10.89
C GLY A 131 0.10 17.28 -12.16
N ALA A 132 1.37 16.93 -12.37
CA ALA A 132 1.80 16.22 -13.58
C ALA A 132 1.16 14.84 -13.76
N MET A 133 0.67 14.24 -12.66
CA MET A 133 0.03 12.92 -12.68
C MET A 133 -1.47 12.96 -12.37
N ARG A 134 -2.10 14.14 -12.37
CA ARG A 134 -3.52 14.29 -12.00
C ARG A 134 -4.47 13.45 -12.85
N SER A 135 -4.20 13.27 -14.15
CA SER A 135 -5.03 12.46 -15.05
C SER A 135 -5.07 10.97 -14.73
N ARG A 136 -4.18 10.48 -13.87
CA ARG A 136 -4.12 9.06 -13.48
C ARG A 136 -4.63 8.82 -12.06
N LEU A 137 -5.08 9.86 -11.37
CA LEU A 137 -5.47 9.73 -9.95
C LEU A 137 -6.74 8.92 -9.77
N ALA A 138 -7.79 9.21 -10.52
CA ALA A 138 -9.07 8.50 -10.38
C ALA A 138 -8.89 7.01 -10.61
N GLU A 139 -8.18 6.61 -11.67
CA GLU A 139 -7.87 5.21 -11.99
C GLU A 139 -7.16 4.50 -10.83
N SER A 140 -6.32 5.20 -10.07
CA SER A 140 -5.56 4.63 -8.95
C SER A 140 -6.42 4.17 -7.78
N PHE A 141 -7.67 4.60 -7.71
CA PHE A 141 -8.57 4.35 -6.58
C PHE A 141 -9.84 3.59 -6.96
N VAL A 142 -9.87 2.93 -8.12
CA VAL A 142 -11.07 2.19 -8.58
C VAL A 142 -11.51 1.10 -7.60
N ASP A 143 -10.55 0.46 -6.91
CA ASP A 143 -10.78 -0.61 -5.94
C ASP A 143 -11.12 -0.08 -4.52
N ALA A 144 -11.15 1.25 -4.32
CA ALA A 144 -11.54 1.87 -3.06
C ALA A 144 -13.05 2.15 -3.00
N ASP A 145 -13.67 1.91 -1.85
CA ASP A 145 -15.07 2.26 -1.59
C ASP A 145 -15.24 3.74 -1.27
N ARG A 146 -14.25 4.35 -0.60
CA ARG A 146 -14.19 5.78 -0.31
C ARG A 146 -12.78 6.30 -0.50
N VAL A 147 -12.67 7.56 -0.94
CA VAL A 147 -11.39 8.25 -1.16
C VAL A 147 -11.43 9.62 -0.50
N TYR A 148 -10.51 9.87 0.39
CA TYR A 148 -10.33 11.15 1.06
C TYR A 148 -9.00 11.76 0.63
N ALA A 149 -9.04 12.89 -0.05
CA ALA A 149 -7.86 13.63 -0.44
C ALA A 149 -7.57 14.76 0.56
N TYR A 150 -6.31 15.02 0.81
CA TYR A 150 -5.85 16.24 1.46
C TYR A 150 -5.16 17.14 0.45
N SER A 151 -5.75 18.29 0.14
CA SER A 151 -5.24 19.23 -0.86
C SER A 151 -4.61 20.50 -0.27
N GLY A 152 -4.41 20.56 1.05
CA GLY A 152 -3.86 21.75 1.71
C GLY A 152 -2.44 22.13 1.31
N GLY A 153 -1.75 21.32 0.50
CA GLY A 153 -0.38 21.57 0.02
C GLY A 153 -0.23 21.71 -1.49
N VAL A 154 -1.34 21.86 -2.25
CA VAL A 154 -1.33 21.97 -3.72
C VAL A 154 -2.26 23.08 -4.20
N ASP A 155 -1.93 23.65 -5.36
CA ASP A 155 -2.65 24.79 -5.98
C ASP A 155 -3.63 24.35 -7.09
N TRP A 156 -3.71 23.05 -7.39
CA TRP A 156 -4.61 22.50 -8.40
C TRP A 156 -5.81 21.78 -7.76
N ASN A 157 -6.90 21.65 -8.51
CA ASN A 157 -8.14 21.06 -8.03
C ASN A 157 -8.04 19.52 -7.96
N VAL A 158 -7.83 18.99 -6.76
CA VAL A 158 -7.70 17.54 -6.53
C VAL A 158 -9.02 16.81 -6.79
N LEU A 159 -10.15 17.41 -6.42
CA LEU A 159 -11.47 16.81 -6.61
C LEU A 159 -11.83 16.68 -8.09
N GLU A 160 -11.42 17.64 -8.93
CA GLU A 160 -11.58 17.55 -10.38
C GLU A 160 -10.81 16.34 -10.96
N ALA A 161 -9.59 16.10 -10.49
CA ALA A 161 -8.80 14.95 -10.90
C ALA A 161 -9.37 13.59 -10.40
N LEU A 162 -10.29 13.61 -9.44
CA LEU A 162 -10.99 12.45 -8.90
C LEU A 162 -12.44 12.35 -9.41
N SER A 163 -12.85 13.18 -10.36
CA SER A 163 -14.26 13.31 -10.79
C SER A 163 -14.89 12.00 -11.25
N GLU A 164 -14.14 11.10 -11.85
CA GLU A 164 -14.61 9.77 -12.29
C GLU A 164 -15.05 8.87 -11.12
N LEU A 165 -14.59 9.16 -9.90
CA LEU A 165 -15.01 8.44 -8.70
C LEU A 165 -16.37 8.92 -8.16
N GLY A 166 -16.89 10.04 -8.66
CA GLY A 166 -18.17 10.61 -8.26
C GLY A 166 -18.23 10.89 -6.75
N ASN A 167 -19.31 10.47 -6.12
CA ASN A 167 -19.53 10.68 -4.67
C ASN A 167 -18.65 9.84 -3.75
N ARG A 168 -17.82 8.96 -4.30
CA ARG A 168 -16.84 8.19 -3.50
C ARG A 168 -15.65 9.02 -3.06
N ALA A 169 -15.38 10.15 -3.72
CA ALA A 169 -14.23 11.01 -3.44
C ALA A 169 -14.63 12.31 -2.75
N THR A 170 -13.84 12.73 -1.77
CA THR A 170 -13.94 14.04 -1.12
C THR A 170 -12.57 14.66 -0.96
N ASP A 171 -12.50 15.99 -0.87
CA ASP A 171 -11.26 16.75 -0.71
C ASP A 171 -11.33 17.68 0.50
N HIS A 172 -10.25 17.76 1.25
CA HIS A 172 -10.13 18.56 2.45
C HIS A 172 -8.80 19.31 2.48
N LYS A 173 -8.83 20.60 2.84
CA LYS A 173 -7.63 21.45 2.98
C LYS A 173 -7.11 21.52 4.41
N ASN A 174 -7.80 20.90 5.36
CA ASN A 174 -7.49 20.94 6.77
C ASN A 174 -7.49 19.52 7.34
N ILE A 175 -6.48 19.15 8.12
CA ILE A 175 -6.30 17.80 8.69
C ILE A 175 -7.42 17.47 9.67
N GLU A 176 -7.86 18.42 10.49
CA GLU A 176 -8.94 18.22 11.45
C GLU A 176 -10.28 17.94 10.74
N ALA A 177 -10.58 18.70 9.69
CA ALA A 177 -11.79 18.46 8.87
C ALA A 177 -11.72 17.11 8.16
N LEU A 178 -10.56 16.73 7.61
CA LEU A 178 -10.32 15.42 7.02
C LEU A 178 -10.55 14.30 8.04
N THR A 179 -9.93 14.42 9.22
CA THR A 179 -10.05 13.44 10.29
C THR A 179 -11.50 13.31 10.78
N GLN A 180 -12.22 14.44 10.89
CA GLN A 180 -13.64 14.46 11.27
C GLN A 180 -14.50 13.75 10.20
N ALA A 181 -14.29 14.04 8.92
CA ALA A 181 -15.05 13.44 7.83
C ALA A 181 -14.87 11.92 7.80
N ILE A 182 -13.64 11.44 7.93
CA ILE A 182 -13.36 10.00 7.97
C ILE A 182 -14.06 9.36 9.19
N ALA A 183 -13.90 9.93 10.39
CA ALA A 183 -14.45 9.36 11.62
C ALA A 183 -15.99 9.34 11.63
N SER A 184 -16.64 10.34 11.02
CA SER A 184 -18.12 10.42 10.96
C SER A 184 -18.76 9.39 10.02
N GLU A 185 -18.00 8.91 9.02
CA GLU A 185 -18.48 7.91 8.05
C GLU A 185 -17.94 6.48 8.34
N ALA A 186 -17.00 6.37 9.29
CA ALA A 186 -16.35 5.10 9.61
C ALA A 186 -17.33 4.06 10.14
N LYS A 187 -17.12 2.80 9.73
CA LYS A 187 -17.96 1.66 10.12
C LYS A 187 -17.06 0.48 10.50
N PRO A 188 -17.52 -0.41 11.39
CA PRO A 188 -16.84 -1.68 11.64
C PRO A 188 -16.59 -2.44 10.32
N GLY A 189 -15.38 -2.97 10.14
CA GLY A 189 -14.94 -3.59 8.89
C GLY A 189 -14.27 -2.63 7.90
N ASP A 190 -14.07 -1.35 8.25
CA ASP A 190 -13.32 -0.43 7.42
C ASP A 190 -11.81 -0.64 7.54
N HIS A 191 -11.14 -0.69 6.40
CA HIS A 191 -9.69 -0.63 6.27
C HIS A 191 -9.30 0.76 5.78
N VAL A 192 -8.90 1.65 6.69
CA VAL A 192 -8.47 3.02 6.38
C VAL A 192 -6.98 3.01 6.08
N VAL A 193 -6.61 3.18 4.81
CA VAL A 193 -5.22 3.17 4.34
C VAL A 193 -4.76 4.60 4.10
N VAL A 194 -3.88 5.08 4.97
CA VAL A 194 -3.31 6.44 4.90
C VAL A 194 -2.00 6.39 4.13
N MET A 195 -1.96 7.07 2.99
CA MET A 195 -0.87 7.01 2.01
C MET A 195 -0.15 8.36 1.89
N SER A 196 1.13 8.39 2.29
CA SER A 196 1.97 9.58 2.22
C SER A 196 3.45 9.24 2.34
N ASN A 197 4.32 10.01 1.69
CA ASN A 197 5.77 9.95 1.91
C ASN A 197 6.26 10.91 3.02
N GLY A 198 5.35 11.51 3.78
CA GLY A 198 5.64 12.40 4.90
C GLY A 198 4.91 12.01 6.19
N GLY A 199 4.94 12.89 7.17
CA GLY A 199 4.26 12.67 8.46
C GLY A 199 2.76 12.91 8.44
N PHE A 200 2.20 13.39 7.35
CA PHE A 200 0.77 13.68 7.14
C PHE A 200 0.08 14.38 8.32
N GLY A 201 0.79 15.35 8.92
CA GLY A 201 0.26 16.14 10.05
C GLY A 201 -0.17 15.33 11.29
N GLY A 202 0.35 14.10 11.46
CA GLY A 202 -0.03 13.21 12.56
C GLY A 202 -1.44 12.62 12.38
N LEU A 203 -1.91 12.46 11.14
CA LEU A 203 -3.26 12.02 10.82
C LEU A 203 -3.62 10.68 11.49
N HIS A 204 -2.69 9.73 11.55
CA HIS A 204 -2.96 8.40 12.13
C HIS A 204 -3.39 8.48 13.59
N GLU A 205 -2.61 9.16 14.41
CA GLU A 205 -2.87 9.31 15.85
C GLU A 205 -4.15 10.12 16.09
N LYS A 206 -4.35 11.20 15.34
CA LYS A 206 -5.57 12.04 15.41
C LYS A 206 -6.81 11.24 15.02
N LEU A 207 -6.73 10.44 13.96
CA LEU A 207 -7.85 9.61 13.51
C LEU A 207 -8.19 8.54 14.55
N LEU A 208 -7.19 7.80 15.04
CA LEU A 208 -7.41 6.77 16.08
C LEU A 208 -8.02 7.37 17.36
N ALA A 209 -7.55 8.56 17.79
CA ALA A 209 -8.11 9.26 18.95
C ALA A 209 -9.57 9.64 18.70
N ARG A 210 -9.89 10.18 17.51
CA ARG A 210 -11.25 10.59 17.17
C ARG A 210 -12.22 9.42 17.02
N LEU A 211 -11.77 8.30 16.45
CA LEU A 211 -12.56 7.08 16.35
C LEU A 211 -12.95 6.54 17.74
N ARG A 212 -12.04 6.60 18.73
CA ARG A 212 -12.35 6.21 20.11
C ARG A 212 -13.45 7.07 20.72
N HIS A 213 -13.55 8.35 20.35
CA HIS A 213 -14.61 9.25 20.84
C HIS A 213 -15.92 9.11 20.05
N ALA A 214 -15.87 8.78 18.77
CA ALA A 214 -17.04 8.72 17.91
C ALA A 214 -17.78 7.37 17.98
N LEU A 215 -17.05 6.28 18.31
CA LEU A 215 -17.56 4.90 18.30
C LEU A 215 -17.60 4.26 19.71
N ALA A 216 -17.30 5.04 20.76
CA ALA A 216 -17.51 4.67 22.16
C ALA A 216 -18.96 4.88 22.55
#